data_d6483f7cbac90bda36c2c53f4bf6fc25
#
_entry.id   d6483f7cbac90bda36c2c53f4bf6fc25
#
_cell.length_a   1.000
_cell.length_b   1.000
_cell.length_c   1.000
_cell.angle_alpha   90.00
_cell.angle_beta   90.00
_cell.angle_gamma   90.00
#
_symmetry.space_group_name_H-M   'P 1'
#
loop_
_entity.id
_entity.type
_entity.pdbx_description
1 polymer ?
#
loop_
_entity_poly.entity_id
_entity_poly.type
_entity_poly.pdbx_seq_one_letter_code
_entity_poly.pdbx_strand_id
1 'polypeptide(L)'
;IGQNNDLFVSGGSSSSALNNKYPAFTNAYQGGLTDGLIFKLDVTDGSILNARHHGTPGYDQAYFVQTDNSGRPYTYGQTSGFMPVVGSALDYGQKGQYITRFDTSLSKIEINTNIGGDSDIPNLSPSAFLVDQCERIFISGWGGATNSSGLSSKTNRNRGFTNGLPITSDAFQQQTDGSDFYVAVFSQEMNSLLYGTFFGGVSANGKVSQEHVDGGTSRFDKKGVIYQAVCGGCGGNFNNGLFPTTVGAYSRTMSSNNCNNAIFKIDFENLNRKPFMADTFIKVIATNQITLDFDIKD
;
A
#
# COMPACT_ATOMS: atom_id res chain seq x y z
N ILE A 1 -13.45 -10.57 -6.33
CA ILE A 1 -14.71 -11.31 -6.27
C ILE A 1 -14.60 -12.24 -5.07
N GLY A 2 -15.55 -12.14 -4.12
CA GLY A 2 -15.62 -13.00 -2.96
C GLY A 2 -16.12 -14.42 -3.28
N GLN A 3 -16.10 -15.31 -2.29
CA GLN A 3 -16.46 -16.74 -2.49
C GLN A 3 -17.91 -16.97 -2.97
N ASN A 4 -18.82 -16.05 -2.72
CA ASN A 4 -20.24 -16.15 -3.08
C ASN A 4 -20.60 -15.37 -4.34
N ASN A 5 -19.63 -15.13 -5.24
CA ASN A 5 -19.75 -14.19 -6.35
C ASN A 5 -20.03 -12.73 -5.93
N ASP A 6 -19.78 -12.38 -4.67
CA ASP A 6 -19.90 -11.02 -4.21
C ASP A 6 -18.82 -10.14 -4.86
N LEU A 7 -19.19 -8.99 -5.39
CA LEU A 7 -18.26 -8.01 -5.92
C LEU A 7 -18.12 -6.86 -4.91
N PHE A 8 -16.92 -6.70 -4.36
CA PHE A 8 -16.60 -5.55 -3.53
C PHE A 8 -15.81 -4.50 -4.30
N VAL A 9 -16.16 -3.23 -4.10
CA VAL A 9 -15.50 -2.07 -4.69
C VAL A 9 -15.17 -1.08 -3.59
N SER A 10 -13.94 -0.56 -3.57
CA SER A 10 -13.50 0.47 -2.63
C SER A 10 -13.22 1.79 -3.34
N GLY A 11 -13.31 2.89 -2.60
CA GLY A 11 -13.06 4.22 -3.10
C GLY A 11 -13.13 5.28 -2.01
N GLY A 12 -13.50 6.48 -2.38
CA GLY A 12 -13.76 7.57 -1.43
C GLY A 12 -14.76 8.57 -1.97
N SER A 13 -15.42 9.29 -1.06
CA SER A 13 -16.39 10.32 -1.41
C SER A 13 -16.38 11.46 -0.41
N SER A 14 -16.56 12.68 -0.91
CA SER A 14 -16.82 13.88 -0.11
C SER A 14 -18.32 14.19 0.02
N SER A 15 -19.21 13.28 -0.42
CA SER A 15 -20.66 13.54 -0.47
C SER A 15 -21.39 12.90 0.70
N SER A 16 -21.99 13.72 1.52
CA SER A 16 -22.95 13.30 2.56
C SER A 16 -24.31 12.88 2.00
N ALA A 17 -24.58 13.16 0.72
CA ALA A 17 -25.89 12.88 0.09
C ALA A 17 -26.06 11.43 -0.39
N LEU A 18 -24.98 10.63 -0.38
CA LEU A 18 -25.05 9.24 -0.86
C LEU A 18 -26.02 8.39 -0.04
N ASN A 19 -26.07 8.58 1.27
CA ASN A 19 -26.99 7.86 2.14
C ASN A 19 -28.47 8.12 1.80
N ASN A 20 -28.78 9.35 1.39
CA ASN A 20 -30.16 9.70 0.99
C ASN A 20 -30.54 9.12 -0.37
N LYS A 21 -29.54 8.96 -1.25
CA LYS A 21 -29.74 8.45 -2.61
C LYS A 21 -29.77 6.92 -2.66
N TYR A 22 -29.01 6.27 -1.80
CA TYR A 22 -28.85 4.81 -1.80
C TYR A 22 -29.13 4.25 -0.40
N PRO A 23 -30.34 3.66 -0.18
CA PRO A 23 -30.73 3.08 1.12
C PRO A 23 -29.82 1.94 1.61
N ALA A 24 -28.99 1.39 0.73
CA ALA A 24 -28.04 0.32 1.05
C ALA A 24 -26.87 0.72 1.99
N PHE A 25 -26.73 2.03 2.28
CA PHE A 25 -25.70 2.48 3.23
C PHE A 25 -26.04 2.07 4.66
N THR A 26 -25.06 1.42 5.32
CA THR A 26 -25.18 0.93 6.70
C THR A 26 -24.82 1.99 7.74
N ASN A 27 -24.20 3.10 7.34
CA ASN A 27 -23.84 4.22 8.21
C ASN A 27 -23.77 5.54 7.44
N ALA A 28 -23.72 6.64 8.18
CA ALA A 28 -23.61 7.97 7.62
C ALA A 28 -22.15 8.35 7.27
N TYR A 29 -22.01 9.36 6.41
CA TYR A 29 -20.77 10.07 6.17
C TYR A 29 -20.21 10.65 7.47
N GLN A 30 -18.93 10.41 7.75
CA GLN A 30 -18.29 10.77 9.01
C GLN A 30 -17.75 12.21 9.03
N GLY A 31 -17.69 12.85 7.88
CA GLY A 31 -17.28 14.23 7.74
C GLY A 31 -15.91 14.44 7.11
N GLY A 32 -15.38 15.64 7.28
CA GLY A 32 -14.06 16.00 6.76
C GLY A 32 -14.01 16.23 5.26
N LEU A 33 -12.86 15.90 4.65
CA LEU A 33 -12.64 16.10 3.22
C LEU A 33 -13.22 14.98 2.37
N THR A 34 -13.05 13.74 2.82
CA THR A 34 -13.55 12.52 2.19
C THR A 34 -13.67 11.43 3.24
N ASP A 35 -14.64 10.53 3.07
CA ASP A 35 -14.63 9.22 3.71
C ASP A 35 -14.22 8.16 2.71
N GLY A 36 -13.52 7.14 3.17
CA GLY A 36 -13.41 5.88 2.45
C GLY A 36 -14.79 5.27 2.22
N LEU A 37 -14.94 4.59 1.10
CA LEU A 37 -16.16 3.89 0.73
C LEU A 37 -15.87 2.42 0.43
N ILE A 38 -16.82 1.58 0.80
CA ILE A 38 -16.87 0.21 0.35
C ILE A 38 -18.30 -0.14 -0.07
N PHE A 39 -18.42 -0.79 -1.22
CA PHE A 39 -19.68 -1.28 -1.78
C PHE A 39 -19.62 -2.77 -1.96
N LYS A 40 -20.74 -3.42 -1.69
CA LYS A 40 -21.04 -4.78 -2.14
C LYS A 40 -22.07 -4.68 -3.26
N LEU A 41 -21.71 -5.22 -4.41
CA LEU A 41 -22.53 -5.18 -5.63
C LEU A 41 -22.99 -6.59 -6.00
N ASP A 42 -24.19 -6.66 -6.57
CA ASP A 42 -24.63 -7.84 -7.30
C ASP A 42 -23.84 -7.97 -8.60
N VAL A 43 -23.21 -9.12 -8.83
CA VAL A 43 -22.41 -9.35 -10.04
C VAL A 43 -23.26 -9.49 -11.31
N THR A 44 -24.56 -9.72 -11.18
CA THR A 44 -25.47 -9.98 -12.30
C THR A 44 -25.89 -8.68 -12.98
N ASP A 45 -26.21 -7.64 -12.18
CA ASP A 45 -26.75 -6.38 -12.69
C ASP A 45 -26.01 -5.14 -12.18
N GLY A 46 -25.01 -5.32 -11.29
CA GLY A 46 -24.25 -4.22 -10.70
C GLY A 46 -25.02 -3.38 -9.67
N SER A 47 -26.16 -3.84 -9.22
CA SER A 47 -26.94 -3.14 -8.19
C SER A 47 -26.20 -3.13 -6.85
N ILE A 48 -26.38 -2.06 -6.06
CA ILE A 48 -25.75 -1.91 -4.75
C ILE A 48 -26.55 -2.71 -3.73
N LEU A 49 -25.97 -3.80 -3.24
CA LEU A 49 -26.55 -4.63 -2.18
C LEU A 49 -26.33 -4.00 -0.80
N ASN A 50 -25.10 -3.60 -0.52
CA ASN A 50 -24.70 -2.93 0.72
C ASN A 50 -23.63 -1.88 0.43
N ALA A 51 -23.59 -0.85 1.23
CA ALA A 51 -22.57 0.19 1.15
C ALA A 51 -22.23 0.71 2.56
N ARG A 52 -20.99 1.17 2.74
CA ARG A 52 -20.54 1.75 3.99
C ARG A 52 -19.56 2.88 3.76
N HIS A 53 -19.75 3.99 4.48
CA HIS A 53 -18.71 4.97 4.73
C HIS A 53 -17.75 4.43 5.78
N HIS A 54 -16.47 4.67 5.60
CA HIS A 54 -15.44 4.32 6.56
C HIS A 54 -14.44 5.45 6.68
N GLY A 55 -14.54 6.21 7.73
CA GLY A 55 -13.74 7.42 7.88
C GLY A 55 -13.80 8.03 9.28
N THR A 56 -13.23 9.22 9.35
CA THR A 56 -13.11 10.10 10.50
C THR A 56 -13.56 11.51 10.10
N PRO A 57 -13.60 12.49 11.02
CA PRO A 57 -13.79 13.88 10.61
C PRO A 57 -12.62 14.48 9.80
N GLY A 58 -11.67 13.68 9.36
CA GLY A 58 -10.51 14.07 8.58
C GLY A 58 -10.60 13.76 7.09
N TYR A 59 -9.46 13.41 6.50
CA TYR A 59 -9.37 12.84 5.17
C TYR A 59 -9.23 11.33 5.29
N ASP A 60 -10.07 10.59 4.60
CA ASP A 60 -10.05 9.13 4.58
C ASP A 60 -10.32 8.62 3.17
N GLN A 61 -9.55 7.63 2.73
CA GLN A 61 -9.64 7.07 1.39
C GLN A 61 -9.35 5.57 1.42
N ALA A 62 -10.25 4.74 0.90
CA ALA A 62 -10.03 3.31 0.70
C ALA A 62 -9.48 3.05 -0.70
N TYR A 63 -8.20 2.67 -0.78
CA TYR A 63 -7.52 2.44 -2.07
C TYR A 63 -7.69 1.01 -2.58
N PHE A 64 -7.70 0.04 -1.67
CA PHE A 64 -7.74 -1.37 -2.03
C PHE A 64 -8.82 -2.11 -1.27
N VAL A 65 -9.37 -3.13 -1.90
CA VAL A 65 -10.24 -4.13 -1.28
C VAL A 65 -9.80 -5.53 -1.69
N GLN A 66 -9.73 -6.42 -0.71
CA GLN A 66 -9.47 -7.85 -0.88
C GLN A 66 -10.44 -8.63 0.00
N THR A 67 -10.65 -9.90 -0.29
CA THR A 67 -11.47 -10.78 0.57
C THR A 67 -10.63 -11.94 1.09
N ASP A 68 -10.94 -12.38 2.31
CA ASP A 68 -10.39 -13.61 2.86
C ASP A 68 -11.13 -14.88 2.35
N ASN A 69 -10.73 -16.03 2.87
CA ASN A 69 -11.34 -17.32 2.51
C ASN A 69 -12.80 -17.45 2.95
N SER A 70 -13.25 -16.62 3.88
CA SER A 70 -14.66 -16.56 4.33
C SER A 70 -15.49 -15.54 3.55
N GLY A 71 -14.88 -14.84 2.59
CA GLY A 71 -15.52 -13.78 1.80
C GLY A 71 -15.66 -12.45 2.55
N ARG A 72 -15.02 -12.29 3.71
CA ARG A 72 -15.03 -11.03 4.46
C ARG A 72 -14.12 -10.01 3.77
N PRO A 73 -14.61 -8.80 3.47
CA PRO A 73 -13.79 -7.81 2.80
C PRO A 73 -12.87 -7.08 3.76
N TYR A 74 -11.65 -6.85 3.29
CA TYR A 74 -10.65 -6.00 3.90
C TYR A 74 -10.41 -4.78 3.02
N THR A 75 -10.26 -3.60 3.64
CA THR A 75 -9.79 -2.41 2.96
C THR A 75 -8.44 -1.97 3.49
N TYR A 76 -7.59 -1.48 2.60
CA TYR A 76 -6.35 -0.77 2.92
C TYR A 76 -6.43 0.64 2.37
N GLY A 77 -6.20 1.62 3.21
CA GLY A 77 -6.39 3.01 2.87
C GLY A 77 -5.52 3.99 3.64
N GLN A 78 -5.78 5.26 3.41
CA GLN A 78 -5.17 6.39 4.10
C GLN A 78 -6.17 7.07 5.03
N THR A 79 -5.68 7.59 6.16
CA THR A 79 -6.44 8.41 7.08
C THR A 79 -5.57 9.55 7.65
N SER A 80 -6.14 10.74 7.80
CA SER A 80 -5.55 11.82 8.58
C SER A 80 -6.15 11.94 9.98
N GLY A 81 -7.11 11.07 10.31
CA GLY A 81 -7.72 10.98 11.62
C GLY A 81 -7.33 9.70 12.35
N PHE A 82 -7.72 9.59 13.60
CA PHE A 82 -7.58 8.37 14.38
C PHE A 82 -8.82 7.50 14.18
N MET A 83 -8.63 6.31 13.65
CA MET A 83 -9.67 5.29 13.60
C MET A 83 -9.57 4.40 14.84
N PRO A 84 -10.68 4.14 15.56
CA PRO A 84 -10.64 3.25 16.73
C PRO A 84 -10.10 1.87 16.37
N VAL A 85 -9.18 1.35 17.18
CA VAL A 85 -8.75 -0.04 17.07
C VAL A 85 -9.90 -0.95 17.46
N VAL A 86 -10.17 -1.96 16.64
CA VAL A 86 -11.28 -2.91 16.82
C VAL A 86 -10.76 -4.34 16.77
N GLY A 87 -11.37 -5.22 17.54
CA GLY A 87 -11.01 -6.62 17.62
C GLY A 87 -9.75 -6.84 18.45
N SER A 88 -8.97 -7.83 18.06
CA SER A 88 -7.69 -8.19 18.69
C SER A 88 -6.48 -7.48 18.08
N ALA A 89 -6.70 -6.57 17.15
CA ALA A 89 -5.64 -5.83 16.46
C ALA A 89 -4.81 -4.99 17.45
N LEU A 90 -3.52 -4.85 17.13
CA LEU A 90 -2.67 -3.86 17.79
C LEU A 90 -2.74 -2.54 17.04
N ASP A 91 -2.44 -1.46 17.74
CA ASP A 91 -2.24 -0.15 17.12
C ASP A 91 -0.78 -0.03 16.68
N TYR A 92 -0.55 0.15 15.38
CA TYR A 92 0.78 0.34 14.80
C TYR A 92 1.05 1.80 14.46
N GLY A 93 0.32 2.72 15.06
CA GLY A 93 0.42 4.16 14.90
C GLY A 93 -0.95 4.81 14.91
N GLN A 94 -1.02 6.09 15.27
CA GLN A 94 -2.31 6.73 15.51
C GLN A 94 -3.02 7.23 14.25
N LYS A 95 -2.28 7.43 13.17
CA LYS A 95 -2.77 8.00 11.91
C LYS A 95 -1.91 7.48 10.77
N GLY A 96 -2.26 7.81 9.55
CA GLY A 96 -1.45 7.50 8.37
C GLY A 96 -2.15 6.55 7.42
N GLN A 97 -2.10 5.29 7.67
CA GLN A 97 -2.83 4.26 6.94
C GLN A 97 -3.71 3.47 7.89
N TYR A 98 -4.71 2.79 7.32
CA TYR A 98 -5.54 1.86 8.06
C TYR A 98 -5.75 0.56 7.30
N ILE A 99 -6.01 -0.51 8.03
CA ILE A 99 -6.55 -1.76 7.50
C ILE A 99 -7.79 -2.10 8.30
N THR A 100 -8.88 -2.37 7.60
CA THR A 100 -10.17 -2.70 8.21
C THR A 100 -10.74 -3.96 7.59
N ARG A 101 -11.15 -4.92 8.41
CA ARG A 101 -11.98 -6.06 8.03
C ARG A 101 -13.43 -5.81 8.43
N PHE A 102 -14.33 -6.03 7.50
CA PHE A 102 -15.77 -5.97 7.71
C PHE A 102 -16.39 -7.36 7.67
N ASP A 103 -17.57 -7.48 8.25
CA ASP A 103 -18.45 -8.61 7.97
C ASP A 103 -18.92 -8.56 6.50
N THR A 104 -19.42 -9.68 5.97
CA THR A 104 -19.82 -9.80 4.56
C THR A 104 -21.01 -8.92 4.17
N SER A 105 -21.73 -8.38 5.14
CA SER A 105 -22.86 -7.46 4.95
C SER A 105 -22.47 -5.99 5.07
N LEU A 106 -21.21 -5.67 5.37
CA LEU A 106 -20.71 -4.32 5.64
C LEU A 106 -21.37 -3.61 6.82
N SER A 107 -22.10 -4.35 7.67
CA SER A 107 -22.82 -3.79 8.82
C SER A 107 -21.89 -3.56 10.01
N LYS A 108 -20.84 -4.36 10.13
CA LYS A 108 -19.93 -4.38 11.28
C LYS A 108 -18.48 -4.31 10.84
N ILE A 109 -17.67 -3.52 11.57
CA ILE A 109 -16.22 -3.62 11.56
C ILE A 109 -15.82 -4.72 12.56
N GLU A 110 -15.10 -5.73 12.09
CA GLU A 110 -14.62 -6.83 12.90
C GLU A 110 -13.20 -6.58 13.41
N ILE A 111 -12.36 -6.00 12.56
CA ILE A 111 -10.99 -5.60 12.89
C ILE A 111 -10.74 -4.24 12.28
N ASN A 112 -10.04 -3.39 13.02
CA ASN A 112 -9.45 -2.16 12.51
C ASN A 112 -8.14 -1.88 13.22
N THR A 113 -7.15 -1.45 12.45
CA THR A 113 -5.88 -0.96 12.98
C THR A 113 -5.38 0.24 12.18
N ASN A 114 -4.63 1.09 12.85
CA ASN A 114 -3.89 2.18 12.21
C ASN A 114 -2.42 1.76 12.03
N ILE A 115 -1.81 2.28 10.97
CA ILE A 115 -0.39 2.09 10.68
C ILE A 115 0.16 3.47 10.36
N GLY A 116 1.02 3.99 11.23
CA GLY A 116 1.55 5.33 11.07
C GLY A 116 2.97 5.46 11.60
N GLY A 117 3.61 6.51 11.18
CA GLY A 117 4.93 6.92 11.64
C GLY A 117 4.85 8.25 12.40
N ASP A 118 5.90 9.03 12.28
CA ASP A 118 6.08 10.28 13.02
C ASP A 118 5.27 11.47 12.48
N SER A 119 4.41 11.25 11.50
CA SER A 119 3.66 12.29 10.79
C SER A 119 2.18 12.31 11.16
N ASP A 120 1.59 13.50 11.23
CA ASP A 120 0.14 13.70 11.38
C ASP A 120 -0.64 13.52 10.06
N ILE A 121 0.04 13.21 8.98
CA ILE A 121 -0.53 13.00 7.64
C ILE A 121 -0.20 11.59 7.17
N PRO A 122 -0.93 11.06 6.18
CA PRO A 122 -0.64 9.73 5.62
C PRO A 122 0.81 9.58 5.20
N ASN A 123 1.48 8.55 5.69
CA ASN A 123 2.89 8.28 5.44
C ASN A 123 3.14 7.74 4.04
N LEU A 124 2.21 6.93 3.54
CA LEU A 124 2.37 6.16 2.32
C LEU A 124 1.31 6.50 1.27
N SER A 125 1.73 6.52 0.02
CA SER A 125 0.87 6.23 -1.12
C SER A 125 0.75 4.71 -1.24
N PRO A 126 -0.43 4.12 -0.95
CA PRO A 126 -0.64 2.68 -1.09
C PRO A 126 -0.40 2.21 -2.53
N SER A 127 0.38 1.15 -2.71
CA SER A 127 0.73 0.63 -4.04
C SER A 127 0.30 -0.81 -4.28
N ALA A 128 0.25 -1.66 -3.24
CA ALA A 128 -0.22 -3.04 -3.34
C ALA A 128 -0.83 -3.52 -2.03
N PHE A 129 -1.77 -4.45 -2.14
CA PHE A 129 -2.49 -5.05 -1.03
C PHE A 129 -2.86 -6.49 -1.34
N LEU A 130 -2.68 -7.40 -0.37
CA LEU A 130 -3.10 -8.79 -0.49
C LEU A 130 -3.55 -9.33 0.89
N VAL A 131 -4.61 -10.11 0.87
CA VAL A 131 -4.94 -11.09 1.91
C VAL A 131 -4.68 -12.46 1.29
N ASP A 132 -3.70 -13.19 1.80
CA ASP A 132 -3.26 -14.46 1.22
C ASP A 132 -4.15 -15.64 1.68
N GLN A 133 -3.86 -16.83 1.18
CA GLN A 133 -4.61 -18.05 1.56
C GLN A 133 -4.47 -18.46 3.03
N CYS A 134 -3.41 -18.00 3.70
CA CYS A 134 -3.23 -18.16 5.14
C CYS A 134 -3.85 -16.99 5.92
N GLU A 135 -4.58 -16.10 5.23
CA GLU A 135 -5.20 -14.89 5.74
C GLU A 135 -4.20 -13.91 6.35
N ARG A 136 -2.91 -13.99 5.99
CA ARG A 136 -1.92 -12.97 6.30
C ARG A 136 -2.16 -11.75 5.43
N ILE A 137 -1.85 -10.59 5.96
CA ILE A 137 -2.17 -9.31 5.34
C ILE A 137 -0.87 -8.65 4.90
N PHE A 138 -0.74 -8.40 3.60
CA PHE A 138 0.43 -7.80 2.97
C PHE A 138 0.08 -6.42 2.46
N ILE A 139 0.91 -5.45 2.79
CA ILE A 139 0.80 -4.09 2.29
C ILE A 139 2.11 -3.64 1.66
N SER A 140 1.98 -2.76 0.68
CA SER A 140 3.08 -1.96 0.16
C SER A 140 2.61 -0.54 -0.12
N GLY A 141 3.55 0.39 0.00
CA GLY A 141 3.36 1.79 -0.32
C GLY A 141 4.70 2.50 -0.35
N TRP A 142 4.70 3.77 -0.70
CA TRP A 142 5.88 4.61 -0.76
C TRP A 142 5.60 5.99 -0.18
N GLY A 143 6.61 6.58 0.44
CA GLY A 143 6.57 7.93 1.02
C GLY A 143 7.56 8.86 0.34
N GLY A 144 7.53 10.11 0.72
CA GLY A 144 8.51 11.11 0.33
C GLY A 144 7.97 12.33 -0.40
N ALA A 145 8.84 13.28 -0.68
CA ALA A 145 8.49 14.58 -1.23
C ALA A 145 7.89 14.52 -2.64
N THR A 146 8.21 13.50 -3.42
CA THR A 146 7.63 13.29 -4.77
C THR A 146 6.12 13.10 -4.73
N ASN A 147 5.58 12.60 -3.63
CA ASN A 147 4.15 12.50 -3.37
C ASN A 147 3.43 13.86 -3.33
N SER A 148 4.17 14.93 -3.17
CA SER A 148 3.60 16.24 -2.83
C SER A 148 3.25 17.11 -4.02
N SER A 149 3.70 16.81 -5.22
CA SER A 149 3.78 17.81 -6.30
C SER A 149 2.71 17.71 -7.39
N GLY A 150 1.84 16.72 -7.39
CA GLY A 150 0.99 16.43 -8.54
C GLY A 150 -0.53 16.46 -8.34
N LEU A 151 -1.02 16.51 -7.10
CA LEU A 151 -2.45 16.38 -6.84
C LEU A 151 -3.07 17.71 -6.37
N SER A 152 -4.35 17.91 -6.69
CA SER A 152 -5.08 19.11 -6.29
C SER A 152 -5.03 19.31 -4.77
N SER A 153 -5.20 20.54 -4.31
CA SER A 153 -5.17 20.89 -2.89
C SER A 153 -6.15 20.09 -2.01
N LYS A 154 -7.19 19.52 -2.61
CA LYS A 154 -8.18 18.67 -1.92
C LYS A 154 -7.70 17.24 -1.70
N THR A 155 -6.83 16.73 -2.57
CA THR A 155 -6.32 15.36 -2.54
C THR A 155 -4.83 15.28 -2.18
N ASN A 156 -4.18 16.41 -1.96
CA ASN A 156 -2.75 16.50 -1.68
C ASN A 156 -2.45 16.09 -0.23
N ARG A 157 -2.69 14.84 0.09
CA ARG A 157 -2.49 14.24 1.41
C ARG A 157 -1.32 13.26 1.47
N ASN A 158 -0.68 13.03 0.32
CA ASN A 158 0.41 12.09 0.18
C ASN A 158 1.78 12.74 0.46
N ARG A 159 1.86 13.66 1.42
CA ARG A 159 3.10 14.35 1.78
C ARG A 159 3.88 13.66 2.89
N GLY A 160 3.42 12.51 3.33
CA GLY A 160 4.04 11.78 4.40
C GLY A 160 5.35 11.13 3.99
N PHE A 161 6.15 10.89 4.99
CA PHE A 161 7.44 10.22 4.88
C PHE A 161 7.37 8.88 5.59
N THR A 162 8.21 7.94 5.18
CA THR A 162 8.27 6.60 5.76
C THR A 162 8.87 6.54 7.18
N ASN A 163 9.39 7.66 7.69
CA ASN A 163 9.96 7.73 9.02
C ASN A 163 8.97 7.29 10.10
N GLY A 164 9.44 6.53 11.07
CA GLY A 164 8.65 6.07 12.21
C GLY A 164 7.70 4.90 11.92
N LEU A 165 7.57 4.46 10.67
CA LEU A 165 6.77 3.27 10.37
C LEU A 165 7.36 2.02 11.05
N PRO A 166 6.52 1.11 11.56
CA PRO A 166 6.98 -0.06 12.31
C PRO A 166 7.75 -1.04 11.44
N ILE A 167 8.91 -1.48 11.91
CA ILE A 167 9.74 -2.49 11.25
C ILE A 167 10.06 -3.63 12.20
N THR A 168 10.45 -4.78 11.64
CA THR A 168 10.94 -5.91 12.42
C THR A 168 12.47 -5.87 12.56
N SER A 169 13.00 -6.56 13.56
CA SER A 169 14.45 -6.61 13.79
C SER A 169 15.23 -7.28 12.66
N ASP A 170 14.57 -8.10 11.86
CA ASP A 170 15.10 -8.79 10.68
C ASP A 170 14.80 -8.06 9.37
N ALA A 171 14.34 -6.80 9.43
CA ALA A 171 14.10 -5.97 8.26
C ALA A 171 15.32 -5.95 7.32
N PHE A 172 15.06 -6.04 6.02
CA PHE A 172 16.11 -5.89 5.01
C PHE A 172 16.81 -4.53 5.11
N GLN A 173 16.01 -3.46 5.26
CA GLN A 173 16.48 -2.10 5.47
C GLN A 173 15.79 -1.53 6.71
N GLN A 174 16.57 -1.20 7.72
CA GLN A 174 16.08 -0.70 9.01
C GLN A 174 16.04 0.83 9.10
N GLN A 175 16.67 1.52 8.15
CA GLN A 175 16.72 2.97 8.12
C GLN A 175 16.11 3.49 6.82
N THR A 176 15.48 4.64 6.90
CA THR A 176 14.87 5.35 5.77
C THR A 176 15.30 6.81 5.81
N ASP A 177 15.45 7.41 4.64
CA ASP A 177 15.55 8.87 4.53
C ASP A 177 14.17 9.55 4.43
N GLY A 178 13.10 8.75 4.50
CA GLY A 178 11.71 9.20 4.43
C GLY A 178 11.08 9.03 3.07
N SER A 179 11.85 8.71 2.03
CA SER A 179 11.39 8.68 0.62
C SER A 179 11.50 7.30 -0.01
N ASP A 180 11.37 6.27 0.79
CA ASP A 180 11.50 4.86 0.41
C ASP A 180 10.14 4.17 0.21
N PHE A 181 10.18 2.97 -0.34
CA PHE A 181 9.09 2.01 -0.18
C PHE A 181 9.05 1.47 1.24
N TYR A 182 7.84 1.13 1.65
CA TYR A 182 7.59 0.36 2.87
C TYR A 182 6.76 -0.87 2.51
N VAL A 183 7.17 -2.03 3.01
CA VAL A 183 6.48 -3.30 2.82
C VAL A 183 6.31 -3.96 4.17
N ALA A 184 5.09 -4.42 4.45
CA ALA A 184 4.80 -5.09 5.71
C ALA A 184 3.84 -6.26 5.55
N VAL A 185 3.99 -7.23 6.44
CA VAL A 185 3.15 -8.41 6.55
C VAL A 185 2.65 -8.54 7.98
N PHE A 186 1.34 -8.66 8.14
CA PHE A 186 0.67 -8.80 9.43
C PHE A 186 0.00 -10.16 9.55
N SER A 187 -0.21 -10.58 10.78
CA SER A 187 -1.05 -11.73 11.09
C SER A 187 -2.52 -11.46 10.70
N GLN A 188 -3.30 -12.53 10.54
CA GLN A 188 -4.73 -12.50 10.20
C GLN A 188 -5.54 -11.54 11.06
N GLU A 189 -5.28 -11.53 12.38
CA GLU A 189 -6.01 -10.71 13.35
C GLU A 189 -5.34 -9.34 13.58
N MET A 190 -4.32 -8.97 12.79
CA MET A 190 -3.57 -7.71 12.95
C MET A 190 -2.96 -7.52 14.35
N ASN A 191 -2.76 -8.60 15.09
CA ASN A 191 -2.20 -8.59 16.45
C ASN A 191 -0.68 -8.83 16.47
N SER A 192 -0.07 -8.98 15.29
CA SER A 192 1.37 -9.15 15.15
C SER A 192 1.84 -8.61 13.81
N LEU A 193 2.91 -7.82 13.83
CA LEU A 193 3.71 -7.48 12.66
C LEU A 193 4.70 -8.64 12.43
N LEU A 194 4.44 -9.44 11.39
CA LEU A 194 5.25 -10.62 11.05
C LEU A 194 6.53 -10.21 10.35
N TYR A 195 6.46 -9.18 9.51
CA TYR A 195 7.61 -8.59 8.84
C TYR A 195 7.31 -7.15 8.46
N GLY A 196 8.30 -6.27 8.58
CA GLY A 196 8.22 -4.89 8.14
C GLY A 196 9.60 -4.37 7.75
N THR A 197 9.72 -3.75 6.59
CA THR A 197 10.98 -3.24 6.05
C THR A 197 10.78 -1.99 5.21
N PHE A 198 11.80 -1.15 5.17
CA PHE A 198 11.96 -0.16 4.10
C PHE A 198 12.66 -0.80 2.90
N PHE A 199 12.53 -0.16 1.73
CA PHE A 199 13.25 -0.52 0.53
C PHE A 199 13.44 0.71 -0.37
N GLY A 200 14.69 1.16 -0.51
CA GLY A 200 15.01 2.32 -1.33
C GLY A 200 16.48 2.71 -1.21
N GLY A 201 16.81 3.81 -1.86
CA GLY A 201 18.13 4.40 -1.73
C GLY A 201 18.31 5.11 -0.40
N VAL A 202 19.53 5.27 0.02
CA VAL A 202 19.85 6.08 1.19
C VAL A 202 20.40 7.43 0.78
N SER A 203 20.04 8.46 1.53
CA SER A 203 20.58 9.81 1.33
C SER A 203 22.10 9.83 1.37
N ALA A 204 22.69 10.48 0.41
CA ALA A 204 24.12 10.70 0.35
C ALA A 204 24.44 12.15 0.07
N ASN A 205 25.45 12.72 0.76
CA ASN A 205 25.91 14.10 0.56
C ASN A 205 24.78 15.15 0.67
N GLY A 206 23.84 14.94 1.62
CA GLY A 206 22.72 15.86 1.85
C GLY A 206 21.63 15.81 0.79
N LYS A 207 21.65 14.82 -0.09
CA LYS A 207 20.61 14.61 -1.12
C LYS A 207 19.81 13.36 -0.77
N VAL A 208 18.49 13.49 -0.85
CA VAL A 208 17.52 12.41 -0.60
C VAL A 208 17.36 11.61 -1.88
N SER A 209 17.50 10.29 -1.80
CA SER A 209 17.05 9.39 -2.86
C SER A 209 15.52 9.29 -2.75
N GLN A 210 14.83 9.40 -3.87
CA GLN A 210 13.37 9.33 -3.87
C GLN A 210 12.93 8.19 -4.76
N GLU A 211 12.07 7.36 -4.21
CA GLU A 211 11.45 6.27 -4.92
C GLU A 211 9.94 6.46 -4.96
N HIS A 212 9.32 6.15 -6.09
CA HIS A 212 7.88 6.24 -6.24
C HIS A 212 7.36 5.34 -7.36
N VAL A 213 6.05 5.22 -7.44
CA VAL A 213 5.37 4.50 -8.52
C VAL A 213 4.57 5.48 -9.35
N ASP A 214 4.88 5.56 -10.64
CA ASP A 214 4.06 6.24 -11.62
C ASP A 214 3.15 5.21 -12.32
N GLY A 215 1.84 5.35 -12.18
CA GLY A 215 0.88 4.54 -12.92
C GLY A 215 0.60 3.13 -12.39
N GLY A 216 1.01 2.80 -11.19
CA GLY A 216 0.41 1.69 -10.43
C GLY A 216 0.72 0.27 -10.90
N THR A 217 1.98 -0.07 -11.09
CA THR A 217 2.42 -1.40 -11.50
C THR A 217 2.96 -2.27 -10.36
N SER A 218 2.34 -2.19 -9.21
CA SER A 218 2.69 -3.00 -8.04
C SER A 218 1.68 -4.12 -7.85
N ARG A 219 2.16 -5.32 -7.57
CA ARG A 219 1.33 -6.50 -7.34
C ARG A 219 1.96 -7.43 -6.33
N PHE A 220 1.13 -7.97 -5.45
CA PHE A 220 1.41 -9.24 -4.78
C PHE A 220 0.79 -10.37 -5.61
N ASP A 221 1.53 -11.44 -5.79
CA ASP A 221 0.94 -12.68 -6.29
C ASP A 221 0.22 -13.45 -5.15
N LYS A 222 -0.44 -14.56 -5.49
CA LYS A 222 -1.19 -15.35 -4.51
C LYS A 222 -0.33 -16.01 -3.42
N LYS A 223 0.99 -16.05 -3.62
CA LYS A 223 1.95 -16.57 -2.65
C LYS A 223 2.53 -15.48 -1.74
N GLY A 224 2.14 -14.22 -1.95
CA GLY A 224 2.63 -13.07 -1.20
C GLY A 224 3.92 -12.46 -1.76
N VAL A 225 4.41 -12.92 -2.89
CA VAL A 225 5.56 -12.30 -3.56
C VAL A 225 5.15 -10.95 -4.14
N ILE A 226 5.90 -9.90 -3.81
CA ILE A 226 5.66 -8.58 -4.40
C ILE A 226 6.55 -8.35 -5.61
N TYR A 227 5.96 -7.81 -6.66
CA TYR A 227 6.61 -7.33 -7.87
C TYR A 227 6.29 -5.86 -8.04
N GLN A 228 7.34 -5.02 -8.14
CA GLN A 228 7.16 -3.59 -8.33
C GLN A 228 8.06 -3.06 -9.44
N ALA A 229 7.45 -2.39 -10.42
CA ALA A 229 8.15 -1.52 -11.36
C ALA A 229 8.03 -0.08 -10.86
N VAL A 230 9.14 0.59 -10.69
CA VAL A 230 9.25 1.84 -9.94
C VAL A 230 10.15 2.85 -10.62
N CYS A 231 10.00 4.10 -10.24
CA CYS A 231 11.01 5.12 -10.42
C CYS A 231 11.97 5.05 -9.23
N GLY A 232 13.21 4.65 -9.49
CA GLY A 232 14.25 4.53 -8.47
C GLY A 232 15.27 5.65 -8.56
N GLY A 233 15.72 6.14 -7.39
CA GLY A 233 16.78 7.13 -7.27
C GLY A 233 16.45 8.49 -7.86
N CYS A 234 15.21 8.96 -7.77
CA CYS A 234 14.80 10.27 -8.24
C CYS A 234 15.38 11.39 -7.38
N GLY A 235 15.54 12.58 -7.96
CA GLY A 235 16.04 13.75 -7.24
C GLY A 235 17.33 14.36 -7.80
N GLY A 236 17.81 13.84 -8.93
CA GLY A 236 18.91 14.41 -9.73
C GLY A 236 20.31 14.26 -9.15
N ASN A 237 21.26 13.93 -9.99
CA ASN A 237 22.69 13.79 -9.68
C ASN A 237 23.08 12.66 -8.73
N PHE A 238 22.32 11.60 -8.66
CA PHE A 238 22.73 10.40 -7.95
C PHE A 238 23.49 9.46 -8.86
N ASN A 239 24.74 9.79 -9.12
CA ASN A 239 25.69 8.82 -9.63
C ASN A 239 25.92 7.80 -8.53
N ASN A 240 25.85 6.52 -8.88
CA ASN A 240 26.36 5.39 -8.13
C ASN A 240 25.40 4.67 -7.16
N GLY A 241 24.35 4.06 -7.72
CA GLY A 241 23.83 2.84 -7.12
C GLY A 241 23.24 2.98 -5.72
N LEU A 242 22.59 4.10 -5.41
CA LEU A 242 21.92 4.25 -4.12
C LEU A 242 20.70 3.37 -3.99
N PHE A 243 20.00 3.09 -5.11
CA PHE A 243 18.90 2.13 -5.10
C PHE A 243 19.45 0.70 -4.93
N PRO A 244 18.90 -0.09 -3.99
CA PRO A 244 19.38 -1.44 -3.72
C PRO A 244 19.31 -2.34 -4.96
N THR A 245 20.43 -2.99 -5.30
CA THR A 245 20.50 -3.91 -6.44
C THR A 245 21.20 -5.20 -6.04
N THR A 246 20.77 -6.31 -6.63
CA THR A 246 21.41 -7.61 -6.46
C THR A 246 22.65 -7.77 -7.34
N VAL A 247 23.53 -8.69 -6.97
CA VAL A 247 24.60 -9.15 -7.85
C VAL A 247 23.96 -9.79 -9.09
N GLY A 248 24.39 -9.37 -10.29
CA GLY A 248 23.80 -9.84 -11.55
C GLY A 248 22.65 -9.01 -12.08
N ALA A 249 22.22 -7.94 -11.38
CA ALA A 249 21.27 -6.98 -11.93
C ALA A 249 21.78 -6.41 -13.27
N TYR A 250 20.87 -6.17 -14.21
CA TYR A 250 21.17 -5.64 -15.53
C TYR A 250 22.01 -4.34 -15.49
N SER A 251 21.68 -3.45 -14.55
CA SER A 251 22.49 -2.29 -14.22
C SER A 251 22.48 -2.06 -12.72
N ARG A 252 23.63 -1.73 -12.14
CA ARG A 252 23.80 -1.36 -10.74
C ARG A 252 24.06 0.13 -10.55
N THR A 253 24.03 0.88 -11.63
CA THR A 253 24.29 2.32 -11.64
C THR A 253 23.17 3.06 -12.33
N MET A 254 22.86 4.25 -11.82
CA MET A 254 21.99 5.18 -12.49
C MET A 254 22.73 5.90 -13.61
N SER A 255 22.11 5.94 -14.79
CA SER A 255 22.63 6.73 -15.92
C SER A 255 21.80 8.00 -16.20
N SER A 256 20.70 8.21 -15.48
CA SER A 256 19.82 9.35 -15.62
C SER A 256 20.12 10.43 -14.58
N ASN A 257 19.94 11.69 -14.95
CA ASN A 257 20.03 12.82 -14.03
C ASN A 257 18.74 13.02 -13.23
N ASN A 258 17.70 12.20 -13.46
CA ASN A 258 16.42 12.30 -12.79
C ASN A 258 16.06 10.94 -12.15
N CYS A 259 15.20 10.14 -12.77
CA CYS A 259 14.81 8.82 -12.29
C CYS A 259 15.27 7.74 -13.27
N ASN A 260 15.49 6.54 -12.76
CA ASN A 260 15.60 5.34 -13.58
C ASN A 260 14.42 4.42 -13.32
N ASN A 261 14.00 3.69 -14.35
CA ASN A 261 13.10 2.57 -14.13
C ASN A 261 13.87 1.46 -13.41
N ALA A 262 13.29 1.00 -12.32
CA ALA A 262 13.78 -0.14 -11.56
C ALA A 262 12.66 -1.16 -11.36
N ILE A 263 13.03 -2.43 -11.23
CA ILE A 263 12.10 -3.51 -10.89
C ILE A 263 12.68 -4.24 -9.70
N PHE A 264 11.86 -4.46 -8.68
CA PHE A 264 12.24 -5.34 -7.60
C PHE A 264 11.17 -6.39 -7.31
N LYS A 265 11.63 -7.51 -6.81
CA LYS A 265 10.83 -8.63 -6.34
C LYS A 265 11.25 -8.95 -4.91
N ILE A 266 10.31 -9.06 -4.00
CA ILE A 266 10.55 -9.53 -2.63
C ILE A 266 9.66 -10.74 -2.38
N ASP A 267 10.27 -11.83 -1.93
CA ASP A 267 9.62 -13.08 -1.61
C ASP A 267 9.55 -13.26 -0.10
N PHE A 268 8.35 -13.52 0.41
CA PHE A 268 8.07 -13.69 1.83
C PHE A 268 7.73 -15.15 2.21
N GLU A 269 7.97 -16.13 1.34
CA GLU A 269 7.61 -17.53 1.59
C GLU A 269 8.25 -18.10 2.87
N ASN A 270 9.34 -17.50 3.33
CA ASN A 270 10.07 -17.95 4.52
C ASN A 270 10.16 -16.82 5.57
N LEU A 271 9.01 -16.34 6.07
CA LEU A 271 8.96 -15.32 7.13
C LEU A 271 9.71 -15.71 8.42
N ASN A 272 10.07 -16.99 8.60
CA ASN A 272 10.95 -17.48 9.67
C ASN A 272 12.42 -17.48 9.27
N ARG A 273 12.77 -17.06 8.07
CA ARG A 273 14.14 -16.89 7.58
C ARG A 273 14.27 -15.47 7.05
N LYS A 274 15.44 -14.87 7.11
CA LYS A 274 15.71 -13.58 6.48
C LYS A 274 15.16 -13.61 5.05
N PRO A 275 14.32 -12.62 4.64
CA PRO A 275 13.81 -12.61 3.28
C PRO A 275 14.99 -12.67 2.33
N PHE A 276 14.99 -13.67 1.49
CA PHE A 276 15.95 -13.75 0.41
C PHE A 276 15.41 -12.80 -0.68
N MET A 277 16.15 -11.75 -0.98
CA MET A 277 15.85 -10.94 -2.16
C MET A 277 16.11 -11.81 -3.39
N ALA A 278 15.04 -12.37 -3.93
CA ALA A 278 15.09 -13.04 -5.21
C ALA A 278 15.13 -11.98 -6.29
N ASP A 279 16.28 -11.75 -6.85
CA ASP A 279 16.55 -10.98 -8.06
C ASP A 279 15.91 -9.59 -8.17
N THR A 280 16.67 -8.56 -7.86
CA THR A 280 16.33 -7.18 -8.25
C THR A 280 16.84 -6.96 -9.68
N PHE A 281 15.94 -6.76 -10.62
CA PHE A 281 16.29 -6.44 -12.00
C PHE A 281 16.15 -4.93 -12.22
N ILE A 282 17.23 -4.24 -12.44
CA ILE A 282 17.19 -2.89 -13.02
C ILE A 282 17.32 -3.06 -14.53
N LYS A 283 16.22 -2.86 -15.23
CA LYS A 283 16.21 -2.75 -16.68
C LYS A 283 16.18 -1.27 -17.04
N VAL A 284 17.30 -0.73 -17.52
CA VAL A 284 17.29 0.56 -18.18
C VAL A 284 16.60 0.38 -19.52
N ILE A 285 15.39 0.87 -19.64
CA ILE A 285 14.68 0.90 -20.93
C ILE A 285 15.25 2.07 -21.70
N ALA A 286 16.15 1.79 -22.65
CA ALA A 286 16.46 2.75 -23.70
C ALA A 286 15.17 2.95 -24.53
N THR A 287 14.80 4.21 -24.73
CA THR A 287 13.64 4.64 -25.50
C THR A 287 13.44 3.78 -26.76
N ASN A 288 12.33 3.09 -26.85
CA ASN A 288 11.61 2.54 -28.00
C ASN A 288 11.38 1.03 -28.15
N GLN A 289 11.79 0.15 -27.24
CA GLN A 289 11.33 -1.25 -27.30
C GLN A 289 11.22 -1.88 -25.90
N ILE A 290 10.04 -2.43 -25.58
CA ILE A 290 9.81 -3.27 -24.40
C ILE A 290 9.81 -4.70 -24.89
N THR A 291 10.80 -5.51 -24.48
CA THR A 291 10.72 -6.97 -24.54
C THR A 291 10.60 -7.48 -23.13
N LEU A 292 9.46 -8.07 -22.80
CA LEU A 292 9.24 -8.76 -21.53
C LEU A 292 9.51 -10.24 -21.74
N ASP A 293 10.66 -10.74 -21.30
CA ASP A 293 10.94 -12.15 -21.22
C ASP A 293 10.50 -12.63 -19.83
N PHE A 294 9.45 -13.44 -19.79
CA PHE A 294 9.04 -14.16 -18.59
C PHE A 294 9.52 -15.60 -18.70
N ASP A 295 10.53 -15.96 -17.94
CA ASP A 295 10.89 -17.36 -17.74
C ASP A 295 9.95 -17.93 -16.67
N ILE A 296 8.84 -18.53 -17.10
CA ILE A 296 7.95 -19.29 -16.23
C ILE A 296 8.55 -20.70 -16.18
N LYS A 297 9.25 -21.01 -15.11
CA LYS A 297 9.56 -22.39 -14.76
C LYS A 297 8.39 -22.94 -13.94
N ASP A 298 7.79 -24.00 -14.47
CA ASP A 298 6.75 -24.82 -13.84
C ASP A 298 7.20 -25.40 -12.50
#